data_9e85ea1078d99d0338a6b610b6657bb8
#
_entry.id   9e85ea1078d99d0338a6b610b6657bb8
#
_cell.length_a   1.000
_cell.length_b   1.000
_cell.length_c   1.000
_cell.angle_alpha   90.00
_cell.angle_beta   90.00
_cell.angle_gamma   90.00
#
_symmetry.space_group_name_H-M   'P 1'
#
loop_
_entity.id
_entity.type
_entity.pdbx_description
1 polymer ?
#
loop_
_entity_poly.entity_id
_entity_poly.type
_entity_poly.pdbx_seq_one_letter_code
_entity_poly.pdbx_strand_id
1 'polypeptide(L)'
;PELSHRIKTDKRIPEQQLEEIRLRRGKPILVRCAGLWTPLYQEGSENPMVATSRDMKTCISYLSEFSLYAFEEELRQGFLTIAGGHRVGFCGKAVMEQGRIKTLSHISSLNIRVAKEVFGCADLLMPYLFSNGAFCHTLLVSPPGCGKTTLLRELIRSLSHVGGYTVGVADERGEIAGMYEGVPQMELGDCTDIISGC
;
A
#
# COMPACT_ATOMS: atom_id res chain seq x y z
N PRO A 1 11.93 0.79 -15.76
CA PRO A 1 11.25 1.18 -16.99
C PRO A 1 10.56 -0.01 -17.68
N GLU A 2 11.27 -1.13 -17.89
CA GLU A 2 10.76 -2.31 -18.62
C GLU A 2 9.59 -2.98 -17.89
N LEU A 3 9.72 -3.23 -16.58
CA LEU A 3 8.67 -3.85 -15.76
C LEU A 3 7.39 -3.00 -15.74
N SER A 4 7.53 -1.69 -15.53
CA SER A 4 6.37 -0.77 -15.51
C SER A 4 5.68 -0.73 -16.88
N HIS A 5 6.44 -0.63 -17.96
CA HIS A 5 5.90 -0.68 -19.32
C HIS A 5 5.14 -1.99 -19.55
N ARG A 6 5.73 -3.11 -19.14
CA ARG A 6 5.14 -4.42 -19.34
C ARG A 6 3.84 -4.62 -18.58
N ILE A 7 3.77 -4.17 -17.33
CA ILE A 7 2.52 -4.22 -16.55
C ILE A 7 1.43 -3.41 -17.23
N LYS A 8 1.73 -2.21 -17.72
CA LYS A 8 0.76 -1.33 -18.40
C LYS A 8 0.28 -1.86 -19.75
N THR A 9 1.11 -2.62 -20.46
CA THR A 9 0.79 -3.12 -21.81
C THR A 9 0.19 -4.53 -21.82
N ASP A 10 0.28 -5.27 -20.71
CA ASP A 10 -0.29 -6.62 -20.64
C ASP A 10 -1.80 -6.58 -20.42
N LYS A 11 -2.57 -6.87 -21.48
CA LYS A 11 -4.04 -6.87 -21.46
C LYS A 11 -4.67 -7.79 -20.40
N ARG A 12 -3.89 -8.73 -19.85
CA ARG A 12 -4.33 -9.64 -18.78
C ARG A 12 -4.28 -8.97 -17.40
N ILE A 13 -3.67 -7.78 -17.32
CA ILE A 13 -3.48 -7.03 -16.09
C ILE A 13 -4.24 -5.69 -16.21
N PRO A 14 -5.56 -5.67 -15.95
CA PRO A 14 -6.28 -4.41 -15.91
C PRO A 14 -5.75 -3.59 -14.72
N GLU A 15 -5.19 -2.42 -15.02
CA GLU A 15 -4.51 -1.55 -14.04
C GLU A 15 -5.42 -1.23 -12.84
N GLN A 16 -6.70 -1.02 -13.10
CA GLN A 16 -7.72 -0.74 -12.08
C GLN A 16 -7.94 -1.91 -11.10
N GLN A 17 -7.61 -3.14 -11.51
CA GLN A 17 -7.77 -4.36 -10.70
C GLN A 17 -6.45 -4.84 -10.11
N LEU A 18 -5.33 -4.19 -10.42
CA LEU A 18 -4.03 -4.54 -9.88
C LEU A 18 -4.00 -4.32 -8.36
N GLU A 19 -3.70 -5.36 -7.61
CA GLU A 19 -3.67 -5.36 -6.14
C GLU A 19 -2.25 -5.47 -5.60
N GLU A 20 -1.43 -6.31 -6.22
CA GLU A 20 -0.11 -6.63 -5.69
C GLU A 20 0.84 -7.08 -6.80
N ILE A 21 2.11 -6.69 -6.68
CA ILE A 21 3.20 -7.14 -7.54
C ILE A 21 4.25 -7.78 -6.66
N ARG A 22 4.66 -9.00 -6.98
CA ARG A 22 5.71 -9.73 -6.26
C ARG A 22 6.93 -10.01 -7.11
N LEU A 23 8.06 -9.50 -6.68
CA LEU A 23 9.37 -9.81 -7.24
C LEU A 23 10.13 -10.71 -6.25
N ARG A 24 10.59 -11.87 -6.71
CA ARG A 24 11.50 -12.74 -5.97
C ARG A 24 12.66 -13.08 -6.89
N ARG A 25 13.87 -12.81 -6.45
CA ARG A 25 15.07 -13.05 -7.27
C ARG A 25 15.12 -14.48 -7.78
N GLY A 26 15.27 -14.63 -9.11
CA GLY A 26 15.32 -15.94 -9.78
C GLY A 26 13.98 -16.66 -9.90
N LYS A 27 12.86 -16.00 -9.64
CA LYS A 27 11.51 -16.56 -9.77
C LYS A 27 10.66 -15.70 -10.71
N PRO A 28 9.59 -16.26 -11.29
CA PRO A 28 8.62 -15.50 -12.06
C PRO A 28 8.09 -14.32 -11.26
N ILE A 29 7.97 -13.17 -11.94
CA ILE A 29 7.30 -12.00 -11.41
C ILE A 29 5.81 -12.30 -11.39
N LEU A 30 5.17 -12.13 -10.25
CA LEU A 30 3.75 -12.39 -10.08
C LEU A 30 2.99 -11.08 -9.88
N VAL A 31 1.84 -10.99 -10.48
CA VAL A 31 0.86 -9.91 -10.27
C VAL A 31 -0.44 -10.50 -9.73
N ARG A 32 -1.11 -9.77 -8.86
CA ARG A 32 -2.43 -10.11 -8.34
C ARG A 32 -3.44 -9.11 -8.87
N CYS A 33 -4.44 -9.64 -9.56
CA CYS A 33 -5.56 -8.86 -10.08
C CYS A 33 -6.87 -9.59 -9.74
N ALA A 34 -7.85 -8.87 -9.20
CA ALA A 34 -9.16 -9.43 -8.81
C ALA A 34 -9.03 -10.71 -7.96
N GLY A 35 -8.07 -10.73 -7.02
CA GLY A 35 -7.81 -11.87 -6.14
C GLY A 35 -6.99 -13.01 -6.74
N LEU A 36 -6.72 -13.01 -8.05
CA LEU A 36 -6.00 -14.09 -8.75
C LEU A 36 -4.54 -13.73 -8.98
N TRP A 37 -3.65 -14.70 -8.75
CA TRP A 37 -2.24 -14.59 -9.04
C TRP A 37 -1.94 -15.02 -10.48
N THR A 38 -1.25 -14.17 -11.25
CA THR A 38 -0.84 -14.43 -12.62
C THR A 38 0.63 -14.09 -12.80
N PRO A 39 1.43 -14.95 -13.46
CA PRO A 39 2.78 -14.57 -13.86
C PRO A 39 2.74 -13.43 -14.89
N LEU A 40 3.70 -12.51 -14.79
CA LEU A 40 3.95 -11.53 -15.83
C LEU A 40 4.78 -12.19 -16.93
N TYR A 41 4.35 -12.05 -18.18
CA TYR A 41 5.03 -12.71 -19.31
C TYR A 41 5.84 -11.71 -20.13
N GLN A 42 6.87 -12.23 -20.80
CA GLN A 42 7.62 -11.46 -21.79
C GLN A 42 6.71 -11.12 -22.98
N GLU A 43 6.98 -9.98 -23.62
CA GLU A 43 6.21 -9.56 -24.76
C GLU A 43 6.33 -10.56 -25.93
N GLY A 44 5.17 -10.95 -26.49
CA GLY A 44 5.13 -11.92 -27.59
C GLY A 44 5.59 -13.33 -27.23
N SER A 45 5.68 -13.68 -25.95
CA SER A 45 6.17 -14.98 -25.47
C SER A 45 5.23 -15.57 -24.41
N GLU A 46 5.20 -16.90 -24.34
CA GLU A 46 4.58 -17.64 -23.23
C GLU A 46 5.52 -17.84 -22.04
N ASN A 47 6.76 -17.35 -22.14
CA ASN A 47 7.70 -17.47 -21.04
C ASN A 47 7.45 -16.38 -19.98
N PRO A 48 7.33 -16.76 -18.71
CA PRO A 48 7.19 -15.79 -17.64
C PRO A 48 8.46 -14.95 -17.47
N MET A 49 8.30 -13.67 -17.17
CA MET A 49 9.41 -12.80 -16.78
C MET A 49 9.95 -13.24 -15.43
N VAL A 50 11.25 -13.46 -15.36
CA VAL A 50 11.94 -13.84 -14.12
C VAL A 50 12.65 -12.62 -13.54
N ALA A 51 12.40 -12.34 -12.26
CA ALA A 51 13.05 -11.24 -11.57
C ALA A 51 14.56 -11.48 -11.43
N THR A 52 15.36 -10.62 -12.06
CA THR A 52 16.82 -10.70 -12.02
C THR A 52 17.40 -9.90 -10.85
N SER A 53 18.67 -10.11 -10.54
CA SER A 53 19.38 -9.27 -9.57
C SER A 53 19.45 -7.80 -10.00
N ARG A 54 19.44 -7.53 -11.31
CA ARG A 54 19.41 -6.18 -11.87
C ARG A 54 18.08 -5.51 -11.61
N ASP A 55 16.96 -6.23 -11.83
CA ASP A 55 15.61 -5.72 -11.57
C ASP A 55 15.44 -5.35 -10.10
N MET A 56 15.88 -6.24 -9.19
CA MET A 56 15.84 -5.98 -7.75
C MET A 56 16.61 -4.71 -7.38
N LYS A 57 17.84 -4.56 -7.88
CA LYS A 57 18.66 -3.37 -7.62
C LYS A 57 18.00 -2.11 -8.17
N THR A 58 17.50 -2.16 -9.40
CA THR A 58 16.81 -1.04 -10.04
C THR A 58 15.58 -0.62 -9.26
N CYS A 59 14.73 -1.57 -8.86
CA CYS A 59 13.57 -1.28 -8.03
C CYS A 59 13.96 -0.62 -6.71
N ILE A 60 14.95 -1.18 -6.00
CA ILE A 60 15.42 -0.62 -4.72
C ILE A 60 15.96 0.80 -4.91
N SER A 61 16.74 1.06 -5.94
CA SER A 61 17.26 2.41 -6.22
C SER A 61 16.15 3.44 -6.47
N TYR A 62 15.10 3.06 -7.19
CA TYR A 62 13.93 3.93 -7.38
C TYR A 62 13.15 4.15 -6.07
N LEU A 63 12.97 3.10 -5.28
CA LEU A 63 12.22 3.17 -4.03
C LEU A 63 12.94 3.98 -2.95
N SER A 64 14.27 3.97 -2.96
CA SER A 64 15.09 4.74 -2.01
C SER A 64 15.32 6.19 -2.45
N GLU A 65 14.79 6.60 -3.60
CA GLU A 65 15.04 7.91 -4.21
C GLU A 65 16.53 8.29 -4.23
N PHE A 66 17.37 7.26 -4.36
CA PHE A 66 18.85 7.34 -4.28
C PHE A 66 19.39 7.78 -2.90
N SER A 67 18.55 7.87 -1.84
CA SER A 67 18.96 8.18 -0.48
C SER A 67 18.96 6.94 0.41
N LEU A 68 20.11 6.33 0.63
CA LEU A 68 20.24 5.13 1.45
C LEU A 68 19.96 5.40 2.95
N TYR A 69 20.21 6.61 3.43
CA TYR A 69 20.03 6.94 4.86
C TYR A 69 18.55 7.05 5.27
N ALA A 70 17.72 7.70 4.45
CA ALA A 70 16.28 7.74 4.70
C ALA A 70 15.66 6.35 4.64
N PHE A 71 16.21 5.48 3.80
CA PHE A 71 15.72 4.14 3.55
C PHE A 71 16.07 3.10 4.65
N GLU A 72 17.06 3.39 5.51
CA GLU A 72 17.47 2.46 6.58
C GLU A 72 16.36 2.24 7.62
N GLU A 73 15.61 3.27 7.96
CA GLU A 73 14.52 3.17 8.94
C GLU A 73 13.38 2.30 8.39
N GLU A 74 12.99 2.53 7.14
CA GLU A 74 11.94 1.74 6.48
C GLU A 74 12.37 0.28 6.30
N LEU A 75 13.64 0.04 5.96
CA LEU A 75 14.18 -1.31 5.89
C LEU A 75 14.14 -2.01 7.25
N ARG A 76 14.34 -1.27 8.33
CA ARG A 76 14.22 -1.78 9.70
C ARG A 76 12.80 -2.18 10.03
N GLN A 77 11.82 -1.41 9.59
CA GLN A 77 10.39 -1.71 9.73
C GLN A 77 9.93 -2.83 8.78
N GLY A 78 10.71 -3.13 7.74
CA GLY A 78 10.41 -4.14 6.73
C GLY A 78 9.45 -3.69 5.64
N PHE A 79 9.05 -2.43 5.64
CA PHE A 79 8.20 -1.86 4.60
C PHE A 79 8.42 -0.35 4.46
N LEU A 80 7.96 0.18 3.35
CA LEU A 80 8.00 1.58 2.97
C LEU A 80 6.66 1.96 2.32
N THR A 81 6.17 3.15 2.57
CA THR A 81 5.08 3.76 1.79
C THR A 81 5.69 4.66 0.72
N ILE A 82 5.18 4.58 -0.50
CA ILE A 82 5.61 5.40 -1.64
C ILE A 82 4.48 6.29 -2.12
N ALA A 83 4.79 7.24 -2.99
CA ALA A 83 3.81 8.13 -3.60
C ALA A 83 2.60 7.34 -4.13
N GLY A 84 1.39 7.86 -3.91
CA GLY A 84 0.12 7.17 -4.15
C GLY A 84 -0.31 6.21 -3.04
N GLY A 85 0.37 6.23 -1.87
CA GLY A 85 0.00 5.42 -0.70
C GLY A 85 0.28 3.92 -0.85
N HIS A 86 1.01 3.53 -1.89
CA HIS A 86 1.36 2.13 -2.11
C HIS A 86 2.39 1.67 -1.08
N ARG A 87 2.29 0.42 -0.64
CA ARG A 87 3.20 -0.15 0.35
C ARG A 87 4.13 -1.18 -0.29
N VAL A 88 5.41 -1.06 0.00
CA VAL A 88 6.44 -1.99 -0.47
C VAL A 88 7.05 -2.71 0.72
N GLY A 89 6.83 -4.01 0.81
CA GLY A 89 7.47 -4.87 1.79
C GLY A 89 8.78 -5.45 1.24
N PHE A 90 9.75 -5.62 2.14
CA PHE A 90 11.09 -6.14 1.82
C PHE A 90 11.35 -7.43 2.56
N CYS A 91 11.99 -8.38 1.90
CA CYS A 91 12.58 -9.54 2.56
C CYS A 91 14.05 -9.69 2.14
N GLY A 92 14.90 -9.94 3.11
CA GLY A 92 16.34 -10.08 2.91
C GLY A 92 17.01 -10.69 4.15
N LYS A 93 18.32 -10.55 4.24
CA LYS A 93 19.08 -10.98 5.42
C LYS A 93 19.05 -9.86 6.45
N ALA A 94 18.52 -10.12 7.65
CA ALA A 94 18.57 -9.18 8.76
C ALA A 94 20.01 -8.94 9.22
N VAL A 95 20.37 -7.67 9.38
CA VAL A 95 21.61 -7.23 10.03
C VAL A 95 21.25 -6.80 11.44
N MET A 96 21.84 -7.48 12.42
CA MET A 96 21.56 -7.24 13.82
C MET A 96 22.60 -6.31 14.45
N GLU A 97 22.14 -5.41 15.32
CA GLU A 97 22.98 -4.56 16.16
C GLU A 97 22.35 -4.48 17.56
N GLN A 98 23.11 -4.80 18.58
CA GLN A 98 22.65 -4.81 19.98
C GLN A 98 21.35 -5.61 20.22
N GLY A 99 21.17 -6.74 19.51
CA GLY A 99 19.98 -7.61 19.66
C GLY A 99 18.73 -7.12 18.93
N ARG A 100 18.82 -6.03 18.16
CA ARG A 100 17.73 -5.48 17.35
C ARG A 100 18.09 -5.51 15.87
N ILE A 101 17.08 -5.55 15.00
CA ILE A 101 17.29 -5.41 13.56
C ILE A 101 17.73 -3.96 13.29
N LYS A 102 18.94 -3.80 12.75
CA LYS A 102 19.45 -2.51 12.27
C LYS A 102 18.93 -2.20 10.87
N THR A 103 19.06 -3.18 9.97
CA THR A 103 18.64 -3.03 8.57
C THR A 103 18.48 -4.39 7.91
N LEU A 104 18.05 -4.41 6.63
CA LEU A 104 18.06 -5.59 5.78
C LEU A 104 19.18 -5.49 4.75
N SER A 105 19.91 -6.58 4.56
CA SER A 105 20.89 -6.74 3.48
C SER A 105 20.45 -7.85 2.53
N HIS A 106 21.08 -7.91 1.34
CA HIS A 106 20.80 -8.96 0.36
C HIS A 106 19.29 -9.15 0.11
N ILE A 107 18.59 -8.05 -0.16
CA ILE A 107 17.15 -8.08 -0.43
C ILE A 107 16.87 -9.08 -1.56
N SER A 108 16.05 -10.08 -1.25
CA SER A 108 15.74 -11.20 -2.13
C SER A 108 14.32 -11.16 -2.68
N SER A 109 13.44 -10.39 -2.05
CA SER A 109 12.08 -10.16 -2.56
C SER A 109 11.53 -8.80 -2.21
N LEU A 110 10.65 -8.32 -3.08
CA LEU A 110 9.84 -7.12 -2.93
C LEU A 110 8.38 -7.50 -3.12
N ASN A 111 7.53 -6.91 -2.30
CA ASN A 111 6.09 -7.06 -2.37
C ASN A 111 5.43 -5.69 -2.43
N ILE A 112 5.01 -5.27 -3.61
CA ILE A 112 4.40 -3.97 -3.85
C ILE A 112 2.89 -4.13 -3.78
N ARG A 113 2.25 -3.57 -2.76
CA ARG A 113 0.80 -3.53 -2.61
C ARG A 113 0.28 -2.21 -3.14
N VAL A 114 -0.66 -2.31 -4.07
CA VAL A 114 -1.31 -1.14 -4.67
C VAL A 114 -2.41 -0.67 -3.74
N ALA A 115 -2.30 0.57 -3.27
CA ALA A 115 -3.38 1.19 -2.51
C ALA A 115 -4.57 1.45 -3.43
N LYS A 116 -5.77 1.25 -2.91
CA LYS A 116 -7.01 1.50 -3.63
C LYS A 116 -7.97 2.25 -2.74
N GLU A 117 -8.74 3.11 -3.35
CA GLU A 117 -9.87 3.77 -2.76
C GLU A 117 -11.16 3.25 -3.40
N VAL A 118 -12.20 3.13 -2.60
CA VAL A 118 -13.51 2.67 -3.06
C VAL A 118 -14.54 3.67 -2.55
N PHE A 119 -14.78 4.69 -3.36
CA PHE A 119 -15.73 5.75 -3.04
C PHE A 119 -17.16 5.20 -2.98
N GLY A 120 -17.97 5.73 -2.06
CA GLY A 120 -19.36 5.32 -1.84
C GLY A 120 -19.53 3.98 -1.10
N CYS A 121 -18.46 3.26 -0.77
CA CYS A 121 -18.58 1.97 -0.07
C CYS A 121 -19.14 2.12 1.36
N ALA A 122 -19.14 3.32 1.94
CA ALA A 122 -19.69 3.61 3.26
C ALA A 122 -21.13 4.11 3.24
N ASP A 123 -21.72 4.42 2.08
CA ASP A 123 -23.02 5.10 1.98
C ASP A 123 -24.14 4.35 2.70
N LEU A 124 -24.14 3.03 2.61
CA LEU A 124 -25.13 2.19 3.31
C LEU A 124 -24.95 2.18 4.84
N LEU A 125 -23.74 2.46 5.33
CA LEU A 125 -23.45 2.45 6.76
C LEU A 125 -23.67 3.83 7.40
N MET A 126 -23.51 4.91 6.65
CA MET A 126 -23.60 6.28 7.16
C MET A 126 -24.85 6.55 8.02
N PRO A 127 -26.06 6.15 7.62
CA PRO A 127 -27.27 6.40 8.45
C PRO A 127 -27.24 5.75 9.82
N TYR A 128 -26.52 4.65 9.99
CA TYR A 128 -26.44 3.91 11.26
C TYR A 128 -25.39 4.49 12.22
N LEU A 129 -24.56 5.41 11.76
CA LEU A 129 -23.55 6.04 12.60
C LEU A 129 -24.10 7.22 13.41
N PHE A 130 -25.37 7.56 13.22
CA PHE A 130 -26.01 8.68 13.90
C PHE A 130 -27.23 8.23 14.68
N SER A 131 -27.40 8.79 15.88
CA SER A 131 -28.61 8.66 16.68
C SER A 131 -29.00 10.05 17.20
N ASN A 132 -30.25 10.46 16.93
CA ASN A 132 -30.76 11.79 17.29
C ASN A 132 -29.86 12.95 16.81
N GLY A 133 -29.26 12.81 15.62
CA GLY A 133 -28.35 13.83 15.06
C GLY A 133 -26.93 13.84 15.66
N ALA A 134 -26.62 12.97 16.60
CA ALA A 134 -25.29 12.83 17.17
C ALA A 134 -24.57 11.62 16.61
N PHE A 135 -23.26 11.74 16.38
CA PHE A 135 -22.41 10.64 15.94
C PHE A 135 -22.23 9.61 17.07
N CYS A 136 -22.41 8.34 16.76
CA CYS A 136 -22.33 7.25 17.71
C CYS A 136 -20.94 6.65 17.79
N HIS A 137 -20.48 6.29 18.99
CA HIS A 137 -19.28 5.46 19.15
C HIS A 137 -19.47 4.14 18.41
N THR A 138 -18.59 3.86 17.47
CA THR A 138 -18.74 2.72 16.56
C THR A 138 -17.47 1.88 16.53
N LEU A 139 -17.63 0.55 16.58
CA LEU A 139 -16.54 -0.40 16.44
C LEU A 139 -16.74 -1.23 15.16
N LEU A 140 -15.78 -1.18 14.24
CA LEU A 140 -15.77 -1.98 13.02
C LEU A 140 -15.04 -3.31 13.27
N VAL A 141 -15.77 -4.42 13.19
CA VAL A 141 -15.22 -5.77 13.40
C VAL A 141 -15.43 -6.62 12.17
N SER A 142 -14.35 -7.18 11.63
CA SER A 142 -14.41 -8.19 10.57
C SER A 142 -13.11 -8.99 10.48
N PRO A 143 -13.08 -10.14 9.82
CA PRO A 143 -11.83 -10.86 9.52
C PRO A 143 -10.82 -10.00 8.73
N PRO A 144 -9.53 -10.36 8.73
CA PRO A 144 -8.54 -9.73 7.86
C PRO A 144 -8.95 -9.78 6.38
N GLY A 145 -8.62 -8.73 5.62
CA GLY A 145 -8.91 -8.68 4.18
C GLY A 145 -10.36 -8.36 3.78
N CYS A 146 -11.27 -8.16 4.74
CA CYS A 146 -12.68 -7.83 4.46
C CYS A 146 -12.97 -6.34 4.27
N GLY A 147 -11.97 -5.53 3.97
CA GLY A 147 -12.17 -4.13 3.60
C GLY A 147 -12.39 -3.13 4.75
N LYS A 148 -12.09 -3.50 6.04
CA LYS A 148 -12.23 -2.57 7.18
C LYS A 148 -11.55 -1.22 6.96
N THR A 149 -10.29 -1.24 6.54
CA THR A 149 -9.52 -0.01 6.30
C THR A 149 -10.09 0.79 5.14
N THR A 150 -10.57 0.13 4.09
CA THR A 150 -11.23 0.77 2.95
C THR A 150 -12.51 1.45 3.39
N LEU A 151 -13.34 0.74 4.16
CA LEU A 151 -14.58 1.28 4.71
C LEU A 151 -14.32 2.46 5.65
N LEU A 152 -13.35 2.31 6.57
CA LEU A 152 -13.00 3.37 7.53
C LEU A 152 -12.50 4.63 6.81
N ARG A 153 -11.70 4.47 5.77
CA ARG A 153 -11.20 5.58 4.94
C ARG A 153 -12.36 6.34 4.27
N GLU A 154 -13.31 5.62 3.69
CA GLU A 154 -14.47 6.24 3.07
C GLU A 154 -15.42 6.90 4.09
N LEU A 155 -15.57 6.33 5.29
CA LEU A 155 -16.32 6.97 6.39
C LEU A 155 -15.67 8.30 6.79
N ILE A 156 -14.34 8.33 6.96
CA ILE A 156 -13.61 9.55 7.30
C ILE A 156 -13.83 10.61 6.22
N ARG A 157 -13.64 10.27 4.95
CA ARG A 157 -13.86 11.17 3.81
C ARG A 157 -15.29 11.70 3.79
N SER A 158 -16.28 10.83 3.93
CA SER A 158 -17.69 11.19 3.87
C SER A 158 -18.09 12.10 5.04
N LEU A 159 -17.60 11.85 6.24
CA LEU A 159 -17.86 12.70 7.42
C LEU A 159 -17.24 14.09 7.24
N SER A 160 -16.02 14.15 6.74
CA SER A 160 -15.28 15.39 6.51
C SER A 160 -15.87 16.24 5.39
N HIS A 161 -16.38 15.63 4.31
CA HIS A 161 -16.98 16.36 3.18
C HIS A 161 -18.44 16.73 3.38
N VAL A 162 -19.28 15.74 3.70
CA VAL A 162 -20.75 15.90 3.67
C VAL A 162 -21.30 16.43 4.99
N GLY A 163 -20.67 16.05 6.09
CA GLY A 163 -21.18 16.33 7.44
C GLY A 163 -20.71 17.65 8.05
N GLY A 164 -19.72 18.33 7.44
CA GLY A 164 -19.07 19.49 8.05
C GLY A 164 -18.40 19.16 9.38
N TYR A 165 -18.04 17.90 9.61
CA TYR A 165 -17.32 17.46 10.79
C TYR A 165 -15.81 17.65 10.62
N THR A 166 -15.13 18.12 11.66
CA THR A 166 -13.68 17.99 11.78
C THR A 166 -13.37 16.58 12.27
N VAL A 167 -12.53 15.85 11.55
CA VAL A 167 -12.19 14.46 11.84
C VAL A 167 -10.73 14.35 12.23
N GLY A 168 -10.45 13.84 13.43
CA GLY A 168 -9.08 13.48 13.85
C GLY A 168 -8.83 11.99 13.63
N VAL A 169 -7.73 11.65 12.97
CA VAL A 169 -7.33 10.26 12.68
C VAL A 169 -6.01 9.94 13.35
N ALA A 170 -5.99 8.90 14.20
CA ALA A 170 -4.77 8.28 14.69
C ALA A 170 -4.46 7.05 13.84
N ASP A 171 -3.49 7.15 12.93
CA ASP A 171 -3.10 6.12 11.99
C ASP A 171 -1.77 5.48 12.39
N GLU A 172 -1.82 4.58 13.39
CA GLU A 172 -0.64 3.91 13.96
C GLU A 172 0.23 3.22 12.90
N ARG A 173 -0.40 2.62 11.90
CA ARG A 173 0.29 1.79 10.90
C ARG A 173 0.43 2.46 9.53
N GLY A 174 -0.01 3.69 9.37
CA GLY A 174 -0.03 4.37 8.09
C GLY A 174 -0.91 3.69 7.04
N GLU A 175 -1.95 2.93 7.49
CA GLU A 175 -2.81 2.16 6.57
C GLU A 175 -4.03 2.97 6.10
N ILE A 176 -4.43 3.99 6.85
CA ILE A 176 -5.59 4.82 6.53
C ILE A 176 -5.19 5.92 5.55
N ALA A 177 -4.25 6.75 5.94
CA ALA A 177 -3.85 7.93 5.18
C ALA A 177 -2.79 7.64 4.11
N GLY A 178 -1.98 6.59 4.30
CA GLY A 178 -0.86 6.29 3.41
C GLY A 178 0.11 7.46 3.34
N MET A 179 0.52 8.00 4.49
CA MET A 179 1.37 9.20 4.55
C MET A 179 2.66 9.00 3.74
N TYR A 180 2.97 9.97 2.88
CA TYR A 180 4.23 10.06 2.15
C TYR A 180 4.75 11.49 2.25
N GLU A 181 5.98 11.66 2.73
CA GLU A 181 6.61 12.98 2.96
C GLU A 181 5.72 13.97 3.75
N GLY A 182 4.99 13.47 4.73
CA GLY A 182 4.08 14.28 5.55
C GLY A 182 2.74 14.61 4.89
N VAL A 183 2.46 14.09 3.69
CA VAL A 183 1.23 14.33 2.94
C VAL A 183 0.39 13.06 2.85
N PRO A 184 -0.90 13.12 3.22
CA PRO A 184 -1.82 12.00 2.97
C PRO A 184 -1.89 11.68 1.48
N GLN A 185 -1.82 10.42 1.13
CA GLN A 185 -1.94 9.96 -0.25
C GLN A 185 -3.34 9.46 -0.59
N MET A 186 -4.18 9.32 0.45
CA MET A 186 -5.58 8.92 0.31
C MET A 186 -6.47 10.14 0.50
N GLU A 187 -7.60 10.13 -0.23
CA GLU A 187 -8.61 11.18 -0.10
C GLU A 187 -9.40 10.97 1.19
N LEU A 188 -9.18 11.84 2.17
CA LEU A 188 -9.79 11.76 3.51
C LEU A 188 -10.71 12.94 3.81
N GLY A 189 -10.90 13.84 2.85
CA GLY A 189 -11.69 15.06 3.01
C GLY A 189 -10.93 16.23 3.61
N ASP A 190 -11.42 17.44 3.34
CA ASP A 190 -10.72 18.72 3.60
C ASP A 190 -10.60 19.08 5.09
N CYS A 191 -11.45 18.50 5.94
CA CYS A 191 -11.50 18.77 7.38
C CYS A 191 -10.96 17.60 8.21
N THR A 192 -9.95 16.88 7.69
CA THR A 192 -9.36 15.73 8.38
C THR A 192 -7.92 16.01 8.79
N ASP A 193 -7.64 15.91 10.10
CA ASP A 193 -6.29 15.97 10.67
C ASP A 193 -5.76 14.57 10.97
N ILE A 194 -4.48 14.32 10.67
CA ILE A 194 -3.89 12.99 10.77
C ILE A 194 -2.67 12.99 11.66
N ILE A 195 -2.64 12.07 12.63
CA ILE A 195 -1.45 11.72 13.40
C ILE A 195 -1.03 10.32 12.96
N SER A 196 0.18 10.18 12.43
CA SER A 196 0.73 8.91 11.96
C SER A 196 1.93 8.46 12.80
N GLY A 197 2.13 7.14 12.93
CA GLY A 197 3.28 6.58 13.65
C GLY A 197 3.24 6.78 15.17
N CYS A 198 2.05 6.95 15.75
CA CYS A 198 1.83 7.15 17.19
C CYS A 198 1.75 5.82 17.96
#